data_a79a9d0c348a57f53290cdce8fc625e7
#
_entry.id   a79a9d0c348a57f53290cdce8fc625e7
#
_cell.length_a   1.000
_cell.length_b   1.000
_cell.length_c   1.000
_cell.angle_alpha   90.00
_cell.angle_beta   90.00
_cell.angle_gamma   90.00
#
_symmetry.space_group_name_H-M   'P 1'
#
loop_
_entity.id
_entity.type
_entity.pdbx_description
1 polymer ?
#
loop_
_entity_poly.entity_id
_entity_poly.type
_entity_poly.pdbx_seq_one_letter_code
_entity_poly.pdbx_strand_id
1 'polypeptide(L)'
;MKKLIFLVLFISININSQTNYPKDYFSNPLNIEIILNGNFGESRPSHFHSGIDFKTQFKEGLDVFSSAEGYVSRISIKHGGFGKALYINHPNGFTTVYGHLKKFNKKIEDYIKRIQYNKKTYQIEHYLKKDVLKIDGNEKIANSGNTGSSSGPHLHYEIRLTKNQKAINPQLFGFDIKDTRKPTISSVFLYNLDSLSNIGDPTKLKIKKINDSVYQSEKVFTNGTIGFGISGFDRQDLANNKNGIYKYSTYYNNKKIIDFNFESFYFEESIKIKTLIDYKYYIKNKSRIIKLFKDKGNDLSIYLNNKSGYIDVENNSSFYKIIVSDLNGNKSIVKIPIIKSDLIIDSLKKIKLFKSNKNINNKLDYNFKFENAEIKIAKNTFTKEIQLNIESLKDSIKIINPEIAVFKNIKINFFNKNKKKGNYLALKDKDGNESFATANLNSKNYFYHKTKSLGTYF
;
A
#
# COMPACT_ATOMS: atom_id res chain seq x y z
N MET A 1 57.15 24.93 -32.65
CA MET A 1 55.66 24.87 -32.61
C MET A 1 55.26 24.09 -31.38
N LYS A 2 54.83 24.74 -30.32
CA LYS A 2 54.35 24.10 -29.06
C LYS A 2 52.85 23.79 -29.24
N LYS A 3 52.45 22.51 -29.23
CA LYS A 3 51.04 22.11 -29.25
C LYS A 3 50.49 22.27 -27.82
N LEU A 4 49.53 23.18 -27.66
CA LEU A 4 48.75 23.38 -26.44
C LEU A 4 47.63 22.31 -26.42
N ILE A 5 47.68 21.35 -25.49
CA ILE A 5 46.63 20.38 -25.27
C ILE A 5 45.66 20.98 -24.29
N PHE A 6 44.44 21.30 -24.76
CA PHE A 6 43.32 21.69 -23.90
C PHE A 6 42.69 20.46 -23.27
N LEU A 7 42.88 20.25 -21.98
CA LEU A 7 42.20 19.20 -21.21
C LEU A 7 40.82 19.74 -20.80
N VAL A 8 39.77 19.31 -21.49
CA VAL A 8 38.40 19.64 -21.12
C VAL A 8 37.97 18.69 -20.00
N LEU A 9 37.90 19.21 -18.78
CA LEU A 9 37.36 18.47 -17.62
C LEU A 9 35.82 18.46 -17.73
N PHE A 10 35.25 17.31 -18.06
CA PHE A 10 33.80 17.07 -17.93
C PHE A 10 33.45 16.92 -16.45
N ILE A 11 33.00 17.99 -15.80
CA ILE A 11 32.36 17.90 -14.49
C ILE A 11 30.94 17.41 -14.71
N SER A 12 30.67 16.12 -14.43
CA SER A 12 29.33 15.59 -14.38
C SER A 12 28.62 16.13 -13.13
N ILE A 13 27.87 17.19 -13.31
CA ILE A 13 26.95 17.70 -12.27
C ILE A 13 25.81 16.70 -12.18
N ASN A 14 25.82 15.85 -11.16
CA ASN A 14 24.65 15.07 -10.78
C ASN A 14 23.58 16.03 -10.25
N ILE A 15 22.74 16.57 -11.14
CA ILE A 15 21.53 17.31 -10.77
C ILE A 15 20.56 16.26 -10.22
N ASN A 16 20.54 16.08 -8.91
CA ASN A 16 19.41 15.48 -8.24
C ASN A 16 18.23 16.45 -8.45
N SER A 17 17.45 16.23 -9.49
CA SER A 17 16.21 16.95 -9.73
C SER A 17 15.25 16.60 -8.58
N GLN A 18 15.29 17.39 -7.52
CA GLN A 18 14.24 17.38 -6.52
C GLN A 18 12.99 17.89 -7.23
N THR A 19 11.97 17.04 -7.38
CA THR A 19 10.72 17.41 -8.04
C THR A 19 10.09 18.55 -7.23
N ASN A 20 10.10 19.76 -7.80
CA ASN A 20 9.54 20.93 -7.12
C ASN A 20 8.02 20.95 -7.41
N TYR A 21 7.23 20.51 -6.45
CA TYR A 21 5.76 20.57 -6.54
C TYR A 21 5.28 22.01 -6.28
N PRO A 22 4.27 22.52 -7.04
CA PRO A 22 3.75 23.87 -6.85
C PRO A 22 3.00 23.97 -5.52
N LYS A 23 3.51 24.79 -4.59
CA LYS A 23 2.97 24.86 -3.22
C LYS A 23 1.74 25.75 -3.08
N ASP A 24 1.56 26.71 -3.97
CA ASP A 24 0.47 27.71 -3.88
C ASP A 24 -0.62 27.53 -4.95
N TYR A 25 -0.58 26.40 -5.67
CA TYR A 25 -1.52 26.18 -6.76
C TYR A 25 -2.85 25.57 -6.28
N PHE A 26 -2.83 24.69 -5.30
CA PHE A 26 -4.00 24.01 -4.78
C PHE A 26 -4.45 24.58 -3.44
N SER A 27 -5.69 25.06 -3.39
CA SER A 27 -6.33 25.50 -2.16
C SER A 27 -6.91 24.32 -1.36
N ASN A 28 -7.12 24.55 -0.05
CA ASN A 28 -7.82 23.60 0.81
C ASN A 28 -9.21 23.31 0.27
N PRO A 29 -9.60 22.04 0.02
CA PRO A 29 -10.92 21.68 -0.47
C PRO A 29 -12.05 21.84 0.56
N LEU A 30 -11.74 22.15 1.82
CA LEU A 30 -12.69 22.34 2.91
C LEU A 30 -12.45 23.70 3.60
N ASN A 31 -13.50 24.42 3.95
CA ASN A 31 -13.39 25.69 4.70
C ASN A 31 -13.26 25.44 6.21
N ILE A 32 -12.38 24.53 6.61
CA ILE A 32 -12.07 24.22 8.00
C ILE A 32 -10.57 24.00 8.15
N GLU A 33 -10.07 24.04 9.39
CA GLU A 33 -8.69 23.70 9.69
C GLU A 33 -8.37 22.27 9.23
N ILE A 34 -7.19 22.11 8.62
CA ILE A 34 -6.76 20.81 8.07
C ILE A 34 -6.29 19.90 9.19
N ILE A 35 -7.08 18.87 9.46
CA ILE A 35 -6.72 17.78 10.36
C ILE A 35 -6.85 16.48 9.57
N LEU A 36 -5.78 15.69 9.50
CA LEU A 36 -5.81 14.43 8.78
C LEU A 36 -6.33 13.27 9.65
N ASN A 37 -7.13 12.42 9.03
CA ASN A 37 -7.53 11.11 9.56
C ASN A 37 -6.63 9.98 9.04
N GLY A 38 -5.95 10.20 7.92
CA GLY A 38 -5.00 9.30 7.29
C GLY A 38 -4.09 10.06 6.34
N ASN A 39 -2.80 9.71 6.29
CA ASN A 39 -1.84 10.34 5.41
C ASN A 39 -1.50 9.47 4.19
N PHE A 40 -0.80 10.08 3.21
CA PHE A 40 -0.37 9.39 1.99
C PHE A 40 0.66 8.29 2.29
N GLY A 41 0.54 7.18 1.56
CA GLY A 41 1.45 6.04 1.70
C GLY A 41 1.19 5.17 2.94
N GLU A 42 0.21 5.54 3.77
CA GLU A 42 -0.18 4.71 4.91
C GLU A 42 -0.52 3.29 4.48
N SER A 43 0.04 2.33 5.21
CA SER A 43 -0.15 0.92 4.93
C SER A 43 -1.58 0.48 5.30
N ARG A 44 -2.42 0.22 4.31
CA ARG A 44 -3.75 -0.39 4.47
C ARG A 44 -3.64 -1.93 4.32
N PRO A 45 -4.67 -2.72 4.61
CA PRO A 45 -4.57 -4.19 4.55
C PRO A 45 -4.10 -4.78 3.22
N SER A 46 -4.41 -4.13 2.09
CA SER A 46 -4.13 -4.65 0.74
C SER A 46 -3.49 -3.65 -0.22
N HIS A 47 -3.31 -2.39 0.18
CA HIS A 47 -2.83 -1.31 -0.68
C HIS A 47 -2.19 -0.18 0.15
N PHE A 48 -1.47 0.72 -0.50
CA PHE A 48 -1.09 2.01 0.08
C PHE A 48 -2.25 2.99 0.00
N HIS A 49 -2.39 3.84 0.99
CA HIS A 49 -3.31 4.97 0.94
C HIS A 49 -2.82 5.97 -0.11
N SER A 50 -3.63 6.20 -1.14
CA SER A 50 -3.26 6.96 -2.34
C SER A 50 -3.50 8.47 -2.24
N GLY A 51 -3.95 8.94 -1.09
CA GLY A 51 -4.26 10.34 -0.83
C GLY A 51 -4.06 10.72 0.63
N ILE A 52 -4.77 11.75 1.04
CA ILE A 52 -4.95 12.14 2.44
C ILE A 52 -6.44 12.16 2.76
N ASP A 53 -6.77 11.83 4.00
CA ASP A 53 -8.14 11.84 4.49
C ASP A 53 -8.33 13.04 5.40
N PHE A 54 -9.07 14.07 4.96
CA PHE A 54 -9.42 15.23 5.77
C PHE A 54 -10.55 14.88 6.74
N LYS A 55 -10.38 15.17 8.02
CA LYS A 55 -11.47 15.07 9.00
C LYS A 55 -12.55 16.10 8.67
N THR A 56 -13.82 15.66 8.78
CA THR A 56 -15.01 16.49 8.57
C THR A 56 -15.80 16.71 9.84
N GLN A 57 -15.10 16.81 10.99
CA GLN A 57 -15.71 17.02 12.32
C GLN A 57 -16.75 15.93 12.67
N PHE A 58 -16.53 14.70 12.20
CA PHE A 58 -17.46 13.55 12.34
C PHE A 58 -18.82 13.77 11.65
N LYS A 59 -18.94 14.71 10.71
CA LYS A 59 -20.18 15.05 10.03
C LYS A 59 -20.07 14.82 8.54
N GLU A 60 -21.20 14.46 7.93
CA GLU A 60 -21.39 14.52 6.50
C GLU A 60 -22.00 15.86 6.11
N GLY A 61 -21.79 16.30 4.89
CA GLY A 61 -22.49 17.45 4.31
C GLY A 61 -21.70 18.75 4.32
N LEU A 62 -20.43 18.76 4.77
CA LEU A 62 -19.59 19.94 4.62
C LEU A 62 -19.38 20.23 3.15
N ASP A 63 -19.36 21.50 2.79
CA ASP A 63 -19.12 21.92 1.42
C ASP A 63 -17.70 21.56 0.99
N VAL A 64 -17.59 20.96 -0.18
CA VAL A 64 -16.32 20.56 -0.81
C VAL A 64 -16.11 21.47 -2.02
N PHE A 65 -14.96 22.11 -2.08
CA PHE A 65 -14.56 23.05 -3.11
C PHE A 65 -13.48 22.46 -4.02
N SER A 66 -13.48 22.89 -5.27
CA SER A 66 -12.38 22.59 -6.18
C SER A 66 -11.10 23.28 -5.69
N SER A 67 -10.00 22.53 -5.58
CA SER A 67 -8.72 23.07 -5.12
C SER A 67 -8.06 24.01 -6.14
N ALA A 68 -8.46 23.97 -7.41
CA ALA A 68 -8.02 24.86 -8.48
C ALA A 68 -9.00 24.81 -9.65
N GLU A 69 -8.87 25.71 -10.61
CA GLU A 69 -9.61 25.67 -11.86
C GLU A 69 -9.32 24.41 -12.67
N GLY A 70 -10.27 23.98 -13.49
CA GLY A 70 -10.09 22.80 -14.33
C GLY A 70 -11.37 22.32 -15.00
N TYR A 71 -11.45 21.03 -15.24
CA TYR A 71 -12.67 20.40 -15.76
C TYR A 71 -12.86 19.02 -15.16
N VAL A 72 -14.10 18.61 -14.97
CA VAL A 72 -14.43 17.25 -14.52
C VAL A 72 -14.05 16.28 -15.62
N SER A 73 -13.05 15.47 -15.37
CA SER A 73 -12.56 14.46 -16.33
C SER A 73 -13.19 13.09 -16.11
N ARG A 74 -13.65 12.81 -14.87
CA ARG A 74 -14.29 11.54 -14.54
C ARG A 74 -15.23 11.68 -13.34
N ILE A 75 -16.38 11.01 -13.42
CA ILE A 75 -17.32 10.81 -12.30
C ILE A 75 -17.44 9.32 -12.06
N SER A 76 -17.25 8.89 -10.81
CA SER A 76 -17.39 7.49 -10.41
C SER A 76 -18.39 7.36 -9.27
N ILE A 77 -19.35 6.45 -9.41
CA ILE A 77 -20.32 6.10 -8.37
C ILE A 77 -20.30 4.58 -8.23
N LYS A 78 -19.88 4.08 -7.07
CA LYS A 78 -19.74 2.64 -6.78
C LYS A 78 -20.21 2.35 -5.35
N HIS A 79 -20.63 1.12 -5.08
CA HIS A 79 -20.95 0.70 -3.71
C HIS A 79 -19.70 0.56 -2.82
N GLY A 80 -18.54 0.26 -3.40
CA GLY A 80 -17.27 0.13 -2.70
C GLY A 80 -16.22 1.15 -3.16
N GLY A 81 -14.99 1.02 -2.68
CA GLY A 81 -13.87 1.91 -2.99
C GLY A 81 -14.17 3.35 -2.56
N PHE A 82 -13.97 4.32 -3.45
CA PHE A 82 -14.22 5.74 -3.16
C PHE A 82 -15.72 6.13 -3.12
N GLY A 83 -16.64 5.21 -3.36
CA GLY A 83 -18.07 5.51 -3.39
C GLY A 83 -18.42 6.49 -4.51
N LYS A 84 -18.96 7.66 -4.15
CA LYS A 84 -19.10 8.80 -5.06
C LYS A 84 -17.77 9.54 -5.09
N ALA A 85 -17.17 9.62 -6.28
CA ALA A 85 -15.89 10.30 -6.48
C ALA A 85 -15.90 11.20 -7.71
N LEU A 86 -15.23 12.35 -7.59
CA LEU A 86 -15.06 13.33 -8.64
C LEU A 86 -13.57 13.50 -8.97
N TYR A 87 -13.25 13.56 -10.26
CA TYR A 87 -11.89 13.77 -10.75
C TYR A 87 -11.85 15.04 -11.58
N ILE A 88 -10.96 15.95 -11.23
CA ILE A 88 -10.79 17.23 -11.91
C ILE A 88 -9.39 17.31 -12.49
N ASN A 89 -9.27 17.47 -13.80
CA ASN A 89 -8.00 17.73 -14.47
C ASN A 89 -7.74 19.23 -14.50
N HIS A 90 -6.52 19.62 -14.13
CA HIS A 90 -6.07 21.00 -14.05
C HIS A 90 -5.11 21.36 -15.18
N PRO A 91 -5.00 22.65 -15.58
CA PRO A 91 -4.09 23.12 -16.63
C PRO A 91 -2.63 22.79 -16.38
N ASN A 92 -2.21 22.69 -15.09
CA ASN A 92 -0.83 22.41 -14.68
C ASN A 92 -0.41 20.92 -14.82
N GLY A 93 -1.26 20.07 -15.40
CA GLY A 93 -0.93 18.65 -15.63
C GLY A 93 -1.19 17.71 -14.47
N PHE A 94 -1.86 18.19 -13.41
CA PHE A 94 -2.31 17.35 -12.30
C PHE A 94 -3.81 17.08 -12.36
N THR A 95 -4.23 16.04 -11.66
CA THR A 95 -5.63 15.66 -11.44
C THR A 95 -5.88 15.60 -9.95
N THR A 96 -6.90 16.30 -9.46
CA THR A 96 -7.39 16.11 -8.10
C THR A 96 -8.54 15.11 -8.06
N VAL A 97 -8.61 14.34 -6.97
CA VAL A 97 -9.66 13.34 -6.74
C VAL A 97 -10.30 13.62 -5.39
N TYR A 98 -11.62 13.65 -5.37
CA TYR A 98 -12.46 13.86 -4.19
C TYR A 98 -13.31 12.62 -4.00
N GLY A 99 -13.11 11.88 -2.91
CA GLY A 99 -13.78 10.61 -2.63
C GLY A 99 -14.72 10.67 -1.44
N HIS A 100 -15.50 9.61 -1.28
CA HIS A 100 -16.49 9.39 -0.24
C HIS A 100 -17.60 10.45 -0.15
N LEU A 101 -17.86 11.15 -1.28
CA LEU A 101 -18.81 12.26 -1.34
C LEU A 101 -20.25 11.82 -1.06
N LYS A 102 -21.02 12.67 -0.40
CA LYS A 102 -22.45 12.48 -0.15
C LYS A 102 -23.28 12.75 -1.40
N LYS A 103 -23.05 13.92 -2.03
CA LYS A 103 -23.70 14.36 -3.26
C LYS A 103 -22.79 15.34 -3.99
N PHE A 104 -22.93 15.43 -5.30
CA PHE A 104 -22.30 16.47 -6.10
C PHE A 104 -23.11 17.79 -6.02
N ASN A 105 -22.57 18.91 -6.55
CA ASN A 105 -23.33 20.12 -6.76
C ASN A 105 -24.43 19.87 -7.82
N LYS A 106 -25.41 20.79 -7.91
CA LYS A 106 -26.57 20.60 -8.79
C LYS A 106 -26.20 20.36 -10.25
N LYS A 107 -25.23 21.09 -10.78
CA LYS A 107 -24.77 21.00 -12.18
C LYS A 107 -24.22 19.59 -12.49
N ILE A 108 -23.35 19.07 -11.63
CA ILE A 108 -22.73 17.74 -11.80
C ILE A 108 -23.74 16.63 -11.51
N GLU A 109 -24.57 16.78 -10.47
CA GLU A 109 -25.60 15.80 -10.10
C GLU A 109 -26.64 15.60 -11.21
N ASP A 110 -27.15 16.69 -11.79
CA ASP A 110 -28.13 16.64 -12.89
C ASP A 110 -27.50 15.99 -14.15
N TYR A 111 -26.24 16.30 -14.42
CA TYR A 111 -25.52 15.70 -15.54
C TYR A 111 -25.39 14.17 -15.39
N ILE A 112 -24.90 13.71 -14.24
CA ILE A 112 -24.63 12.27 -14.06
C ILE A 112 -25.92 11.46 -13.90
N LYS A 113 -26.97 12.02 -13.28
CA LYS A 113 -28.27 11.37 -13.18
C LYS A 113 -28.89 11.06 -14.55
N ARG A 114 -28.85 12.00 -15.48
CA ARG A 114 -29.33 11.74 -16.86
C ARG A 114 -28.64 10.51 -17.48
N ILE A 115 -27.33 10.36 -17.26
CA ILE A 115 -26.56 9.23 -17.77
C ILE A 115 -26.92 7.93 -17.04
N GLN A 116 -27.11 7.99 -15.72
CA GLN A 116 -27.57 6.83 -14.94
C GLN A 116 -28.95 6.33 -15.39
N TYR A 117 -29.90 7.25 -15.60
CA TYR A 117 -31.24 6.90 -16.11
C TYR A 117 -31.19 6.30 -17.53
N ASN A 118 -30.44 6.90 -18.44
CA ASN A 118 -30.26 6.37 -19.78
C ASN A 118 -29.65 4.98 -19.80
N LYS A 119 -28.69 4.71 -18.90
CA LYS A 119 -28.02 3.40 -18.77
C LYS A 119 -28.75 2.44 -17.84
N LYS A 120 -29.84 2.88 -17.20
CA LYS A 120 -30.61 2.10 -16.20
C LYS A 120 -29.71 1.46 -15.14
N THR A 121 -28.74 2.21 -14.60
CA THR A 121 -27.78 1.72 -13.61
C THR A 121 -27.44 2.77 -12.58
N TYR A 122 -27.33 2.35 -11.30
CA TYR A 122 -26.85 3.23 -10.23
C TYR A 122 -25.33 3.37 -10.25
N GLN A 123 -24.61 2.26 -10.38
CA GLN A 123 -23.16 2.28 -10.43
C GLN A 123 -22.70 2.73 -11.82
N ILE A 124 -21.86 3.73 -11.85
CA ILE A 124 -21.37 4.29 -13.08
C ILE A 124 -19.92 4.75 -12.97
N GLU A 125 -19.21 4.60 -14.06
CA GLU A 125 -17.91 5.20 -14.30
C GLU A 125 -17.99 5.93 -15.64
N HIS A 126 -17.89 7.26 -15.58
CA HIS A 126 -18.12 8.10 -16.75
C HIS A 126 -16.98 9.09 -16.93
N TYR A 127 -16.38 9.08 -18.11
CA TYR A 127 -15.29 9.97 -18.52
C TYR A 127 -15.84 11.10 -19.38
N LEU A 128 -15.35 12.31 -19.14
CA LEU A 128 -15.82 13.53 -19.81
C LEU A 128 -14.71 14.16 -20.65
N LYS A 129 -15.10 14.81 -21.75
CA LYS A 129 -14.22 15.68 -22.53
C LYS A 129 -14.05 17.03 -21.82
N LYS A 130 -12.95 17.73 -22.13
CA LYS A 130 -12.52 18.98 -21.49
C LYS A 130 -13.61 20.06 -21.41
N ASP A 131 -14.47 20.19 -22.43
CA ASP A 131 -15.41 21.30 -22.54
C ASP A 131 -16.82 21.03 -21.98
N VAL A 132 -17.04 19.85 -21.36
CA VAL A 132 -18.36 19.41 -20.89
C VAL A 132 -18.74 20.02 -19.54
N LEU A 133 -17.86 19.91 -18.55
CA LEU A 133 -18.06 20.44 -17.18
C LEU A 133 -16.80 21.18 -16.74
N LYS A 134 -16.72 22.46 -17.05
CA LYS A 134 -15.68 23.37 -16.54
C LYS A 134 -15.97 23.73 -15.09
N ILE A 135 -14.92 23.86 -14.31
CA ILE A 135 -14.93 24.14 -12.86
C ILE A 135 -13.98 25.30 -12.60
N ASP A 136 -14.46 26.29 -11.89
CA ASP A 136 -13.63 27.40 -11.43
C ASP A 136 -12.87 27.03 -10.14
N GLY A 137 -11.78 27.73 -9.88
CA GLY A 137 -11.08 27.60 -8.61
C GLY A 137 -11.98 27.99 -7.44
N ASN A 138 -11.96 27.23 -6.36
CA ASN A 138 -12.85 27.40 -5.19
C ASN A 138 -14.36 27.29 -5.50
N GLU A 139 -14.75 26.75 -6.67
CA GLU A 139 -16.16 26.41 -6.93
C GLU A 139 -16.60 25.28 -5.99
N LYS A 140 -17.77 25.42 -5.38
CA LYS A 140 -18.39 24.30 -4.63
C LYS A 140 -18.79 23.20 -5.60
N ILE A 141 -18.16 22.03 -5.47
CA ILE A 141 -18.34 20.87 -6.35
C ILE A 141 -19.18 19.75 -5.75
N ALA A 142 -19.19 19.64 -4.42
CA ALA A 142 -19.84 18.52 -3.74
C ALA A 142 -20.11 18.84 -2.25
N ASN A 143 -20.65 17.83 -1.54
CA ASN A 143 -20.67 17.76 -0.09
C ASN A 143 -19.91 16.51 0.38
N SER A 144 -19.14 16.65 1.45
CA SER A 144 -18.45 15.52 2.12
C SER A 144 -19.45 14.46 2.61
N GLY A 145 -19.00 13.21 2.68
CA GLY A 145 -19.88 12.10 3.04
C GLY A 145 -19.14 10.92 3.65
N ASN A 146 -19.74 9.75 3.46
CA ASN A 146 -19.25 8.46 3.96
C ASN A 146 -19.58 7.32 2.97
N THR A 147 -19.63 7.60 1.67
CA THR A 147 -19.99 6.59 0.66
C THR A 147 -18.81 5.68 0.31
N GLY A 148 -19.10 4.49 -0.21
CA GLY A 148 -18.08 3.51 -0.59
C GLY A 148 -17.52 2.72 0.59
N SER A 149 -16.23 2.38 0.55
CA SER A 149 -15.55 1.62 1.59
C SER A 149 -14.98 2.52 2.68
N SER A 150 -15.80 3.39 3.25
CA SER A 150 -15.45 4.30 4.33
C SER A 150 -16.03 3.82 5.66
N SER A 151 -15.27 3.96 6.74
CA SER A 151 -15.68 3.60 8.11
C SER A 151 -16.24 4.76 8.92
N GLY A 152 -16.23 5.97 8.39
CA GLY A 152 -16.75 7.17 9.05
C GLY A 152 -16.61 8.41 8.17
N PRO A 153 -17.36 9.50 8.45
CA PRO A 153 -17.35 10.72 7.64
C PRO A 153 -15.96 11.33 7.51
N HIS A 154 -15.49 11.50 6.27
CA HIS A 154 -14.25 12.21 5.93
C HIS A 154 -14.26 12.56 4.43
N LEU A 155 -13.34 13.42 4.01
CA LEU A 155 -13.05 13.67 2.60
C LEU A 155 -11.73 12.98 2.25
N HIS A 156 -11.77 11.97 1.38
CA HIS A 156 -10.59 11.43 0.74
C HIS A 156 -10.15 12.34 -0.40
N TYR A 157 -8.89 12.76 -0.41
CA TYR A 157 -8.35 13.71 -1.38
C TYR A 157 -7.02 13.22 -1.95
N GLU A 158 -6.90 13.25 -3.28
CA GLU A 158 -5.66 12.87 -3.97
C GLU A 158 -5.20 13.94 -4.95
N ILE A 159 -3.89 13.96 -5.20
CA ILE A 159 -3.27 14.65 -6.33
C ILE A 159 -2.53 13.60 -7.16
N ARG A 160 -2.79 13.58 -8.46
CA ARG A 160 -2.19 12.64 -9.41
C ARG A 160 -1.57 13.37 -10.58
N LEU A 161 -0.54 12.80 -11.20
CA LEU A 161 -0.14 13.22 -12.54
C LEU A 161 -1.23 12.83 -13.55
N THR A 162 -1.78 13.79 -14.30
CA THR A 162 -2.83 13.52 -15.30
C THR A 162 -2.37 12.51 -16.33
N LYS A 163 -1.10 12.59 -16.77
CA LYS A 163 -0.52 11.78 -17.84
C LYS A 163 -0.60 10.27 -17.59
N ASN A 164 -0.33 9.83 -16.38
CA ASN A 164 -0.19 8.40 -16.05
C ASN A 164 -0.87 8.00 -14.74
N GLN A 165 -1.62 8.92 -14.13
CA GLN A 165 -2.35 8.72 -12.87
C GLN A 165 -1.47 8.28 -11.68
N LYS A 166 -0.17 8.57 -11.74
CA LYS A 166 0.74 8.33 -10.60
C LYS A 166 0.27 9.18 -9.42
N ALA A 167 -0.02 8.54 -8.29
CA ALA A 167 -0.42 9.23 -7.06
C ALA A 167 0.79 9.92 -6.43
N ILE A 168 0.61 11.18 -6.03
CA ILE A 168 1.64 12.01 -5.39
C ILE A 168 1.10 12.41 -4.02
N ASN A 169 1.98 12.47 -3.04
CA ASN A 169 1.62 12.88 -1.69
C ASN A 169 1.10 14.34 -1.70
N PRO A 170 -0.20 14.55 -1.42
CA PRO A 170 -0.77 15.89 -1.44
C PRO A 170 -0.11 16.87 -0.46
N GLN A 171 0.47 16.37 0.64
CA GLN A 171 1.17 17.21 1.61
C GLN A 171 2.39 17.95 1.02
N LEU A 172 2.90 17.52 -0.14
CA LEU A 172 4.01 18.20 -0.84
C LEU A 172 3.60 19.48 -1.55
N PHE A 173 2.30 19.74 -1.68
CA PHE A 173 1.75 20.87 -2.42
C PHE A 173 1.44 22.11 -1.56
N GLY A 174 1.93 22.16 -0.33
CA GLY A 174 1.88 23.36 0.51
C GLY A 174 0.63 23.49 1.39
N PHE A 175 -0.15 22.43 1.59
CA PHE A 175 -1.24 22.47 2.57
C PHE A 175 -0.70 22.76 3.98
N ASP A 176 -1.33 23.72 4.68
CA ASP A 176 -0.96 24.10 6.05
C ASP A 176 -1.40 23.00 7.05
N ILE A 177 -0.56 22.00 7.22
CA ILE A 177 -0.76 20.90 8.16
C ILE A 177 0.24 21.04 9.30
N LYS A 178 -0.24 21.41 10.47
CA LYS A 178 0.59 21.60 11.66
C LYS A 178 1.08 20.26 12.20
N ASP A 179 2.40 20.13 12.28
CA ASP A 179 3.05 18.92 12.81
C ASP A 179 4.45 19.22 13.36
N THR A 180 4.55 19.23 14.69
CA THR A 180 5.80 19.34 15.45
C THR A 180 6.18 18.04 16.16
N ARG A 181 5.34 17.00 16.01
CA ARG A 181 5.47 15.72 16.73
C ARG A 181 6.41 14.79 15.99
N LYS A 182 7.28 14.12 16.75
CA LYS A 182 8.21 13.15 16.19
C LYS A 182 7.54 11.80 16.02
N PRO A 183 7.86 11.05 14.94
CA PRO A 183 7.36 9.70 14.78
C PRO A 183 7.67 8.80 15.99
N THR A 184 6.70 8.00 16.40
CA THR A 184 6.82 7.10 17.54
C THR A 184 7.24 5.70 17.06
N ILE A 185 8.30 5.16 17.65
CA ILE A 185 8.76 3.80 17.43
C ILE A 185 8.08 2.87 18.45
N SER A 186 7.34 1.87 17.95
CA SER A 186 6.64 0.90 18.79
C SER A 186 7.46 -0.37 19.02
N SER A 187 8.14 -0.85 18.00
CA SER A 187 8.94 -2.09 18.08
C SER A 187 9.98 -2.16 16.96
N VAL A 188 11.07 -2.88 17.24
CA VAL A 188 12.11 -3.19 16.26
C VAL A 188 12.29 -4.71 16.23
N PHE A 189 12.57 -5.25 15.05
CA PHE A 189 12.69 -6.69 14.82
C PHE A 189 13.97 -7.01 14.06
N LEU A 190 14.59 -8.12 14.46
CA LEU A 190 15.72 -8.75 13.77
C LEU A 190 15.20 -9.89 12.91
N TYR A 191 15.75 -10.03 11.71
CA TYR A 191 15.57 -11.16 10.81
C TYR A 191 16.94 -11.78 10.52
N ASN A 192 17.06 -13.08 10.73
CA ASN A 192 18.20 -13.86 10.27
C ASN A 192 17.85 -14.51 8.93
N LEU A 193 18.82 -14.55 8.01
CA LEU A 193 18.70 -15.29 6.76
C LEU A 193 19.45 -16.61 6.88
N ASP A 194 18.84 -17.68 6.35
CA ASP A 194 19.55 -18.95 6.20
C ASP A 194 20.49 -18.93 4.98
N SER A 195 21.29 -19.99 4.81
CA SER A 195 22.21 -20.15 3.68
C SER A 195 21.51 -20.16 2.30
N LEU A 196 20.20 -20.39 2.25
CA LEU A 196 19.37 -20.36 1.04
C LEU A 196 18.67 -19.00 0.84
N SER A 197 19.04 -17.99 1.62
CA SER A 197 18.43 -16.65 1.64
C SER A 197 16.94 -16.65 1.98
N ASN A 198 16.46 -17.66 2.73
CA ASN A 198 15.14 -17.62 3.32
C ASN A 198 15.15 -16.75 4.57
N ILE A 199 14.12 -15.94 4.72
CA ILE A 199 13.96 -15.05 5.86
C ILE A 199 13.30 -15.82 6.99
N GLY A 200 13.97 -15.88 8.15
CA GLY A 200 13.42 -16.46 9.38
C GLY A 200 12.27 -15.63 9.96
N ASP A 201 11.63 -16.17 11.00
CA ASP A 201 10.61 -15.42 11.74
C ASP A 201 11.24 -14.21 12.45
N PRO A 202 10.51 -13.07 12.55
CA PRO A 202 11.04 -11.87 13.21
C PRO A 202 11.23 -12.07 14.71
N THR A 203 12.42 -11.75 15.20
CA THR A 203 12.73 -11.68 16.63
C THR A 203 12.56 -10.24 17.10
N LYS A 204 11.63 -10.00 18.04
CA LYS A 204 11.40 -8.67 18.59
C LYS A 204 12.54 -8.29 19.56
N LEU A 205 13.16 -7.13 19.32
CA LEU A 205 14.20 -6.58 20.17
C LEU A 205 13.59 -5.75 21.31
N LYS A 206 14.19 -5.82 22.49
CA LYS A 206 13.88 -4.89 23.57
C LYS A 206 14.50 -3.54 23.24
N ILE A 207 13.69 -2.48 23.27
CA ILE A 207 14.14 -1.10 23.04
C ILE A 207 13.81 -0.23 24.25
N LYS A 208 14.71 0.71 24.57
CA LYS A 208 14.54 1.73 25.62
C LYS A 208 14.56 3.12 24.97
N LYS A 209 13.61 3.96 25.31
CA LYS A 209 13.64 5.38 24.95
C LYS A 209 14.69 6.09 25.78
N ILE A 210 15.67 6.70 25.14
CA ILE A 210 16.77 7.43 25.80
C ILE A 210 16.42 8.90 26.00
N ASN A 211 15.78 9.49 24.97
CA ASN A 211 15.20 10.83 25.02
C ASN A 211 14.05 10.91 23.98
N ASP A 212 13.50 12.11 23.74
CA ASP A 212 12.34 12.28 22.87
C ASP A 212 12.56 11.87 21.40
N SER A 213 13.79 11.72 20.97
CA SER A 213 14.13 11.38 19.58
C SER A 213 14.89 10.07 19.44
N VAL A 214 15.47 9.53 20.52
CA VAL A 214 16.42 8.44 20.45
C VAL A 214 15.98 7.25 21.26
N TYR A 215 15.96 6.12 20.61
CA TYR A 215 15.76 4.80 21.19
C TYR A 215 17.06 3.98 21.04
N GLN A 216 17.29 3.08 21.95
CA GLN A 216 18.40 2.13 21.90
C GLN A 216 17.88 0.73 22.17
N SER A 217 18.31 -0.24 21.34
CA SER A 217 18.01 -1.64 21.58
C SER A 217 18.99 -2.26 22.59
N GLU A 218 18.64 -3.43 23.12
CA GLU A 218 19.61 -4.36 23.68
C GLU A 218 20.70 -4.71 22.65
N LYS A 219 21.84 -5.25 23.11
CA LYS A 219 22.88 -5.76 22.21
C LYS A 219 22.35 -6.97 21.44
N VAL A 220 22.58 -6.96 20.13
CA VAL A 220 22.21 -8.07 19.24
C VAL A 220 23.42 -8.95 19.02
N PHE A 221 23.35 -10.21 19.47
CA PHE A 221 24.39 -11.22 19.27
C PHE A 221 23.96 -12.06 18.05
N THR A 222 24.73 -12.02 16.97
CA THR A 222 24.37 -12.69 15.70
C THR A 222 25.59 -12.82 14.79
N ASN A 223 25.46 -13.65 13.76
CA ASN A 223 26.43 -13.76 12.66
C ASN A 223 25.68 -13.89 11.32
N GLY A 224 26.46 -13.96 10.22
CA GLY A 224 25.90 -14.11 8.87
C GLY A 224 25.09 -12.92 8.39
N THR A 225 24.16 -13.18 7.48
CA THR A 225 23.33 -12.14 6.85
C THR A 225 22.07 -11.89 7.65
N ILE A 226 21.82 -10.62 7.96
CA ILE A 226 20.65 -10.20 8.73
C ILE A 226 19.92 -9.02 8.06
N GLY A 227 18.67 -8.81 8.47
CA GLY A 227 17.87 -7.64 8.15
C GLY A 227 17.10 -7.14 9.37
N PHE A 228 16.58 -5.92 9.29
CA PHE A 228 15.78 -5.34 10.35
C PHE A 228 14.38 -4.96 9.85
N GLY A 229 13.45 -4.93 10.78
CA GLY A 229 12.10 -4.42 10.58
C GLY A 229 11.69 -3.50 11.70
N ILE A 230 10.71 -2.64 11.44
CA ILE A 230 10.24 -1.64 12.39
C ILE A 230 8.72 -1.53 12.37
N SER A 231 8.13 -1.34 13.54
CA SER A 231 6.75 -0.89 13.70
C SER A 231 6.74 0.46 14.37
N GLY A 232 5.97 1.38 13.84
CA GLY A 232 5.85 2.74 14.35
C GLY A 232 4.71 3.47 13.68
N PHE A 233 4.46 4.68 14.11
CA PHE A 233 3.43 5.56 13.58
C PHE A 233 3.84 7.02 13.80
N ASP A 234 3.18 7.88 13.08
CA ASP A 234 3.26 9.31 13.24
C ASP A 234 1.97 9.89 13.78
N ARG A 235 2.01 11.12 14.30
CA ARG A 235 0.85 11.88 14.76
C ARG A 235 1.04 13.35 14.50
N GLN A 236 0.00 14.00 14.05
CA GLN A 236 -0.04 15.44 13.89
C GLN A 236 -0.49 16.15 15.18
N ASP A 237 -0.22 17.46 15.30
CA ASP A 237 -0.46 18.23 16.53
C ASP A 237 -1.92 18.21 16.99
N LEU A 238 -2.85 18.36 16.07
CA LEU A 238 -4.28 18.48 16.36
C LEU A 238 -5.04 17.14 16.35
N ALA A 239 -4.33 16.00 16.23
CA ALA A 239 -4.95 14.70 16.10
C ALA A 239 -4.25 13.62 16.94
N ASN A 240 -5.04 12.74 17.55
CA ASN A 240 -4.51 11.58 18.28
C ASN A 240 -4.42 10.29 17.44
N ASN A 241 -4.96 10.29 16.22
CA ASN A 241 -4.89 9.13 15.34
C ASN A 241 -3.46 8.84 14.91
N LYS A 242 -3.20 7.58 14.59
CA LYS A 242 -1.90 7.09 14.13
C LYS A 242 -1.86 7.13 12.62
N ASN A 243 -0.96 7.91 12.06
CA ASN A 243 -0.68 8.01 10.64
C ASN A 243 0.55 7.16 10.25
N GLY A 244 0.80 6.96 8.97
CA GLY A 244 2.01 6.34 8.46
C GLY A 244 3.23 7.25 8.61
N ILE A 245 4.40 6.67 8.78
CA ILE A 245 5.68 7.39 8.78
C ILE A 245 6.07 7.67 7.32
N TYR A 246 6.55 8.89 7.04
CA TYR A 246 6.85 9.35 5.68
C TYR A 246 8.14 8.74 5.11
N LYS A 247 9.24 8.69 5.90
CA LYS A 247 10.56 8.31 5.40
C LYS A 247 11.30 7.37 6.34
N TYR A 248 12.05 6.43 5.75
CA TYR A 248 12.89 5.46 6.44
C TYR A 248 14.28 5.47 5.83
N SER A 249 15.31 5.66 6.67
CA SER A 249 16.72 5.61 6.28
C SER A 249 17.50 4.73 7.25
N THR A 250 18.33 3.84 6.75
CA THR A 250 19.13 2.97 7.62
C THR A 250 20.60 3.05 7.31
N TYR A 251 21.43 2.81 8.34
CA TYR A 251 22.87 2.88 8.23
C TYR A 251 23.51 1.71 9.01
N TYR A 252 24.55 1.11 8.45
CA TYR A 252 25.42 0.15 9.10
C TYR A 252 26.83 0.73 9.14
N ASN A 253 27.39 0.86 10.34
CA ASN A 253 28.69 1.53 10.57
C ASN A 253 28.81 2.85 9.81
N ASN A 254 27.78 3.74 9.92
CA ASN A 254 27.60 5.02 9.24
C ASN A 254 27.42 4.97 7.70
N LYS A 255 27.55 3.80 7.08
CA LYS A 255 27.28 3.64 5.64
C LYS A 255 25.78 3.46 5.42
N LYS A 256 25.17 4.29 4.58
CA LYS A 256 23.73 4.18 4.25
C LYS A 256 23.43 2.85 3.56
N ILE A 257 22.43 2.11 4.06
CA ILE A 257 22.04 0.78 3.57
C ILE A 257 20.75 0.86 2.74
N ILE A 258 19.65 1.33 3.31
CA ILE A 258 18.42 1.49 2.56
C ILE A 258 17.81 2.86 2.86
N ASP A 259 17.14 3.42 1.86
CA ASP A 259 16.48 4.73 1.95
C ASP A 259 15.22 4.70 1.09
N PHE A 260 14.06 5.02 1.66
CA PHE A 260 12.81 5.14 0.93
C PHE A 260 11.84 6.10 1.61
N ASN A 261 10.95 6.68 0.79
CA ASN A 261 9.93 7.60 1.27
C ASN A 261 8.61 7.40 0.52
N PHE A 262 7.54 7.94 1.08
CA PHE A 262 6.22 7.96 0.47
C PHE A 262 5.93 9.31 -0.20
N GLU A 263 6.74 9.65 -1.21
CA GLU A 263 6.54 10.82 -2.06
C GLU A 263 5.48 10.57 -3.13
N SER A 264 5.60 9.43 -3.82
CA SER A 264 4.69 9.05 -4.89
C SER A 264 4.78 7.55 -5.21
N PHE A 265 3.72 6.96 -5.80
CA PHE A 265 3.75 5.59 -6.29
C PHE A 265 2.70 5.38 -7.39
N TYR A 266 2.87 4.32 -8.20
CA TYR A 266 1.89 3.89 -9.19
C TYR A 266 0.83 3.00 -8.55
N PHE A 267 -0.42 3.08 -9.04
CA PHE A 267 -1.51 2.24 -8.51
C PHE A 267 -1.25 0.74 -8.67
N GLU A 268 -0.59 0.33 -9.76
CA GLU A 268 -0.22 -1.07 -9.98
C GLU A 268 0.73 -1.60 -8.92
N GLU A 269 1.55 -0.73 -8.34
CA GLU A 269 2.49 -1.08 -7.27
C GLU A 269 1.80 -1.22 -5.90
N SER A 270 0.62 -0.63 -5.73
CA SER A 270 -0.03 -0.55 -4.41
C SER A 270 -0.25 -1.92 -3.76
N ILE A 271 -0.55 -2.96 -4.55
CA ILE A 271 -0.68 -4.33 -4.05
C ILE A 271 0.66 -4.88 -3.51
N LYS A 272 1.79 -4.35 -3.98
CA LYS A 272 3.14 -4.79 -3.57
C LYS A 272 3.51 -4.32 -2.15
N ILE A 273 2.64 -3.56 -1.47
CA ILE A 273 2.76 -3.31 -0.02
C ILE A 273 3.00 -4.61 0.75
N LYS A 274 2.42 -5.71 0.28
CA LYS A 274 2.59 -7.05 0.85
C LYS A 274 4.05 -7.56 0.80
N THR A 275 4.91 -6.95 -0.03
CA THR A 275 6.36 -7.21 -0.05
C THR A 275 7.13 -6.26 0.85
N LEU A 276 6.61 -5.07 1.12
CA LEU A 276 7.22 -4.10 2.03
C LEU A 276 7.01 -4.50 3.51
N ILE A 277 5.79 -4.92 3.85
CA ILE A 277 5.50 -5.41 5.20
C ILE A 277 5.90 -6.87 5.35
N ASP A 278 6.09 -7.31 6.62
CA ASP A 278 6.05 -8.73 6.92
C ASP A 278 4.59 -9.22 6.86
N TYR A 279 4.21 -9.74 5.69
CA TYR A 279 2.84 -10.16 5.43
C TYR A 279 2.43 -11.37 6.29
N LYS A 280 3.35 -12.33 6.52
CA LYS A 280 3.15 -13.48 7.40
C LYS A 280 2.83 -13.03 8.82
N TYR A 281 3.64 -12.14 9.36
CA TYR A 281 3.44 -11.56 10.69
C TYR A 281 2.12 -10.79 10.78
N TYR A 282 1.82 -9.98 9.74
CA TYR A 282 0.56 -9.22 9.68
C TYR A 282 -0.68 -10.11 9.71
N ILE A 283 -0.69 -11.18 8.94
CA ILE A 283 -1.83 -12.12 8.91
C ILE A 283 -2.07 -12.73 10.29
N LYS A 284 -0.99 -13.07 11.00
CA LYS A 284 -1.06 -13.71 12.34
C LYS A 284 -1.41 -12.73 13.45
N ASN A 285 -0.80 -11.55 13.44
CA ASN A 285 -0.82 -10.62 14.60
C ASN A 285 -1.66 -9.37 14.35
N LYS A 286 -2.20 -9.17 13.14
CA LYS A 286 -2.93 -7.95 12.72
C LYS A 286 -2.12 -6.65 12.94
N SER A 287 -0.80 -6.78 13.12
CA SER A 287 0.16 -5.70 13.30
C SER A 287 1.18 -5.72 12.18
N ARG A 288 1.63 -4.55 11.75
CA ARG A 288 2.52 -4.42 10.60
C ARG A 288 3.96 -4.18 11.05
N ILE A 289 4.87 -4.93 10.45
CA ILE A 289 6.31 -4.66 10.49
C ILE A 289 6.69 -4.16 9.10
N ILE A 290 7.21 -2.95 9.00
CA ILE A 290 7.83 -2.45 7.77
C ILE A 290 9.24 -3.06 7.70
N LYS A 291 9.52 -3.83 6.65
CA LYS A 291 10.84 -4.41 6.43
C LYS A 291 11.80 -3.32 5.93
N LEU A 292 12.95 -3.24 6.55
CA LEU A 292 14.04 -2.32 6.18
C LEU A 292 15.05 -3.02 5.25
N PHE A 293 14.53 -3.96 4.46
CA PHE A 293 15.23 -4.68 3.41
C PHE A 293 14.24 -5.07 2.30
N LYS A 294 14.75 -5.30 1.11
CA LYS A 294 13.94 -5.68 -0.05
C LYS A 294 13.80 -7.19 -0.13
N ASP A 295 12.60 -7.68 0.09
CA ASP A 295 12.26 -9.08 -0.17
C ASP A 295 12.18 -9.34 -1.68
N LYS A 296 12.30 -10.59 -2.10
CA LYS A 296 12.19 -10.98 -3.51
C LYS A 296 10.85 -10.51 -4.11
N GLY A 297 10.93 -9.78 -5.22
CA GLY A 297 9.78 -9.17 -5.89
C GLY A 297 9.33 -7.83 -5.30
N ASN A 298 10.09 -7.25 -4.37
CA ASN A 298 9.89 -5.89 -3.90
C ASN A 298 10.65 -4.90 -4.80
N ASP A 299 9.99 -4.46 -5.85
CA ASP A 299 10.46 -3.49 -6.85
C ASP A 299 9.66 -2.18 -6.80
N LEU A 300 9.18 -1.80 -5.61
CA LEU A 300 8.45 -0.55 -5.39
C LEU A 300 9.28 0.67 -5.79
N SER A 301 8.66 1.62 -6.45
CA SER A 301 9.28 2.87 -6.88
C SER A 301 9.59 3.87 -5.74
N ILE A 302 9.19 3.54 -4.51
CA ILE A 302 9.43 4.36 -3.31
C ILE A 302 10.89 4.38 -2.85
N TYR A 303 11.73 3.43 -3.31
CA TYR A 303 13.13 3.33 -2.90
C TYR A 303 14.01 4.37 -3.58
N LEU A 304 14.80 5.10 -2.77
CA LEU A 304 15.72 6.14 -3.23
C LEU A 304 17.11 5.58 -3.58
N ASN A 305 17.37 4.30 -3.29
CA ASN A 305 18.57 3.59 -3.70
C ASN A 305 18.28 2.14 -4.07
N ASN A 306 19.22 1.50 -4.76
CA ASN A 306 19.08 0.12 -5.26
C ASN A 306 19.62 -0.96 -4.31
N LYS A 307 20.00 -0.59 -3.06
CA LYS A 307 20.53 -1.57 -2.10
C LYS A 307 19.44 -2.50 -1.59
N SER A 308 19.83 -3.72 -1.21
CA SER A 308 18.92 -4.75 -0.72
C SER A 308 18.39 -4.47 0.70
N GLY A 309 19.16 -3.77 1.51
CA GLY A 309 18.85 -3.54 2.93
C GLY A 309 19.37 -4.62 3.88
N TYR A 310 19.87 -5.73 3.35
CA TYR A 310 20.57 -6.74 4.14
C TYR A 310 21.98 -6.29 4.50
N ILE A 311 22.49 -6.81 5.61
CA ILE A 311 23.87 -6.60 6.07
C ILE A 311 24.51 -7.94 6.44
N ASP A 312 25.78 -8.09 6.14
CA ASP A 312 26.60 -9.20 6.58
C ASP A 312 27.39 -8.76 7.82
N VAL A 313 27.30 -9.55 8.89
CA VAL A 313 27.97 -9.24 10.16
C VAL A 313 29.39 -9.78 10.11
N GLU A 314 30.33 -8.95 9.67
CA GLU A 314 31.75 -9.32 9.51
C GLU A 314 32.59 -8.95 10.73
N ASN A 315 32.33 -7.78 11.32
CA ASN A 315 33.12 -7.25 12.41
C ASN A 315 32.66 -7.73 13.78
N ASN A 316 33.59 -7.92 14.72
CA ASN A 316 33.29 -8.32 16.08
C ASN A 316 32.33 -7.37 16.80
N SER A 317 32.41 -6.09 16.51
CA SER A 317 31.49 -5.06 17.04
C SER A 317 31.11 -4.07 15.93
N SER A 318 29.83 -3.82 15.80
CA SER A 318 29.27 -2.93 14.81
C SER A 318 27.97 -2.30 15.32
N PHE A 319 27.42 -1.35 14.59
CA PHE A 319 26.12 -0.77 14.95
C PHE A 319 25.25 -0.52 13.72
N TYR A 320 23.97 -0.71 13.92
CA TYR A 320 22.95 -0.38 12.95
C TYR A 320 22.10 0.79 13.46
N LYS A 321 21.78 1.72 12.59
CA LYS A 321 21.00 2.91 12.91
C LYS A 321 19.80 3.01 11.98
N ILE A 322 18.61 3.18 12.56
CA ILE A 322 17.38 3.47 11.83
C ILE A 322 17.02 4.93 12.11
N ILE A 323 16.73 5.68 11.07
CA ILE A 323 16.17 7.03 11.17
C ILE A 323 14.81 7.00 10.46
N VAL A 324 13.78 7.38 11.17
CA VAL A 324 12.45 7.61 10.60
C VAL A 324 12.10 9.08 10.71
N SER A 325 11.43 9.63 9.70
CA SER A 325 11.00 11.03 9.72
C SER A 325 9.61 11.19 9.11
N ASP A 326 8.90 12.22 9.58
CA ASP A 326 7.75 12.77 8.91
C ASP A 326 8.16 13.70 7.74
N LEU A 327 7.16 14.34 7.12
CA LEU A 327 7.39 15.26 6.01
C LEU A 327 7.95 16.62 6.49
N ASN A 328 7.64 17.05 7.72
CA ASN A 328 8.08 18.31 8.32
C ASN A 328 9.53 18.26 8.84
N GLY A 329 10.15 17.07 8.80
CA GLY A 329 11.54 16.86 9.20
C GLY A 329 11.71 16.46 10.67
N ASN A 330 10.63 16.24 11.42
CA ASN A 330 10.72 15.67 12.76
C ASN A 330 11.23 14.23 12.67
N LYS A 331 12.15 13.83 13.55
CA LYS A 331 12.89 12.56 13.42
C LYS A 331 12.91 11.77 14.71
N SER A 332 12.87 10.43 14.56
CA SER A 332 13.20 9.49 15.61
C SER A 332 14.29 8.52 15.14
N ILE A 333 15.18 8.16 16.04
CA ILE A 333 16.39 7.37 15.76
C ILE A 333 16.39 6.14 16.64
N VAL A 334 16.68 4.98 16.06
CA VAL A 334 16.99 3.76 16.81
C VAL A 334 18.46 3.40 16.62
N LYS A 335 19.17 3.17 17.70
CA LYS A 335 20.54 2.65 17.71
C LYS A 335 20.53 1.20 18.12
N ILE A 336 21.17 0.33 17.34
CA ILE A 336 21.21 -1.13 17.56
C ILE A 336 22.68 -1.56 17.59
N PRO A 337 23.26 -1.82 18.77
CA PRO A 337 24.60 -2.40 18.90
C PRO A 337 24.58 -3.87 18.45
N ILE A 338 25.51 -4.27 17.59
CA ILE A 338 25.64 -5.64 17.07
C ILE A 338 26.99 -6.20 17.48
N ILE A 339 26.96 -7.40 18.04
CA ILE A 339 28.15 -8.16 18.42
C ILE A 339 28.15 -9.44 17.59
N LYS A 340 29.22 -9.70 16.84
CA LYS A 340 29.40 -10.96 16.13
C LYS A 340 29.52 -12.09 17.16
N SER A 341 28.74 -13.13 16.98
CA SER A 341 28.72 -14.28 17.92
C SER A 341 28.44 -15.55 17.12
N ASP A 342 29.28 -16.54 17.34
CA ASP A 342 29.09 -17.87 16.77
C ASP A 342 28.10 -18.73 17.61
N LEU A 343 27.58 -18.19 18.70
CA LEU A 343 26.44 -18.77 19.41
C LEU A 343 25.24 -18.65 18.47
N ILE A 344 24.91 -19.74 17.79
CA ILE A 344 23.70 -19.89 17.00
C ILE A 344 22.54 -19.66 17.96
N ILE A 345 21.93 -18.49 17.89
CA ILE A 345 20.63 -18.33 18.52
C ILE A 345 19.72 -19.26 17.73
N ASP A 346 19.26 -20.32 18.35
CA ASP A 346 18.40 -21.38 17.82
C ASP A 346 16.99 -20.82 17.49
N SER A 347 16.96 -19.66 16.84
CA SER A 347 15.74 -19.00 16.36
C SER A 347 15.25 -19.54 15.01
N LEU A 348 16.01 -20.44 14.39
CA LEU A 348 15.54 -21.33 13.34
C LEU A 348 14.67 -22.44 13.98
N LYS A 349 13.62 -22.04 14.71
CA LYS A 349 12.55 -22.96 15.09
C LYS A 349 12.14 -23.66 13.81
N LYS A 350 12.30 -25.00 13.80
CA LYS A 350 11.91 -25.91 12.74
C LYS A 350 10.69 -25.34 12.02
N ILE A 351 10.90 -24.89 10.80
CA ILE A 351 9.79 -24.48 9.92
C ILE A 351 8.86 -25.67 9.94
N LYS A 352 7.69 -25.52 10.53
CA LYS A 352 6.66 -26.56 10.50
C LYS A 352 6.34 -26.75 9.03
N LEU A 353 6.84 -27.82 8.43
CA LEU A 353 6.67 -28.09 7.01
C LEU A 353 5.16 -28.07 6.72
N PHE A 354 4.73 -27.07 5.97
CA PHE A 354 3.37 -27.00 5.50
C PHE A 354 3.13 -28.20 4.58
N LYS A 355 2.15 -29.06 4.94
CA LYS A 355 1.79 -30.22 4.11
C LYS A 355 1.16 -29.72 2.81
N SER A 356 1.95 -29.64 1.77
CA SER A 356 1.52 -29.19 0.45
C SER A 356 1.36 -30.37 -0.50
N ASN A 357 0.49 -30.23 -1.51
CA ASN A 357 0.33 -31.19 -2.59
C ASN A 357 0.64 -30.58 -3.98
N LYS A 358 0.94 -29.28 -4.03
CA LYS A 358 1.27 -28.57 -5.27
C LYS A 358 2.44 -27.62 -5.07
N ASN A 359 3.47 -27.80 -5.90
CA ASN A 359 4.58 -26.84 -6.03
C ASN A 359 4.25 -25.90 -7.20
N ILE A 360 4.28 -24.59 -6.95
CA ILE A 360 3.96 -23.55 -7.92
C ILE A 360 5.23 -22.76 -8.24
N ASN A 361 5.74 -22.93 -9.45
CA ASN A 361 6.77 -22.06 -9.97
C ASN A 361 6.11 -20.75 -10.43
N ASN A 362 6.56 -19.63 -9.89
CA ASN A 362 5.96 -18.33 -10.15
C ASN A 362 6.11 -17.84 -11.61
N LYS A 363 6.95 -18.47 -12.42
CA LYS A 363 7.18 -18.13 -13.85
C LYS A 363 6.25 -18.87 -14.81
N LEU A 364 5.44 -19.82 -14.31
CA LEU A 364 4.58 -20.68 -15.12
C LEU A 364 3.10 -20.39 -14.85
N ASP A 365 2.27 -20.69 -15.85
CA ASP A 365 0.82 -20.73 -15.72
C ASP A 365 0.38 -22.14 -15.34
N TYR A 366 -0.63 -22.24 -14.46
CA TYR A 366 -1.20 -23.52 -14.01
C TYR A 366 -2.69 -23.57 -14.26
N ASN A 367 -3.18 -24.75 -14.62
CA ASN A 367 -4.59 -25.07 -14.73
C ASN A 367 -4.88 -26.42 -14.05
N PHE A 368 -5.40 -26.38 -12.83
CA PHE A 368 -5.79 -27.56 -12.09
C PHE A 368 -7.27 -27.86 -12.32
N LYS A 369 -7.55 -29.06 -12.81
CA LYS A 369 -8.92 -29.54 -13.06
C LYS A 369 -9.29 -30.58 -12.01
N PHE A 370 -10.44 -30.40 -11.40
CA PHE A 370 -11.06 -31.29 -10.43
C PHE A 370 -12.49 -31.62 -10.90
N GLU A 371 -13.12 -32.61 -10.30
CA GLU A 371 -14.49 -32.97 -10.62
C GLU A 371 -15.50 -31.83 -10.43
N ASN A 372 -15.29 -31.01 -9.38
CA ASN A 372 -16.19 -29.92 -9.00
C ASN A 372 -15.65 -28.53 -9.29
N ALA A 373 -14.40 -28.39 -9.74
CA ALA A 373 -13.81 -27.07 -9.98
C ALA A 373 -12.65 -27.09 -10.98
N GLU A 374 -12.38 -25.94 -11.58
CA GLU A 374 -11.17 -25.63 -12.33
C GLU A 374 -10.51 -24.40 -11.70
N ILE A 375 -9.20 -24.50 -11.41
CA ILE A 375 -8.42 -23.41 -10.80
C ILE A 375 -7.30 -23.00 -11.74
N LYS A 376 -7.30 -21.74 -12.15
CA LYS A 376 -6.24 -21.16 -13.00
C LYS A 376 -5.40 -20.16 -12.22
N ILE A 377 -4.08 -20.40 -12.19
CA ILE A 377 -3.09 -19.56 -11.53
C ILE A 377 -2.14 -19.06 -12.63
N ALA A 378 -2.18 -17.78 -12.92
CA ALA A 378 -1.33 -17.19 -13.94
C ALA A 378 0.11 -16.98 -13.42
N LYS A 379 1.08 -16.97 -14.33
CA LYS A 379 2.47 -16.58 -14.01
C LYS A 379 2.52 -15.25 -13.26
N ASN A 380 3.46 -15.12 -12.34
CA ASN A 380 3.61 -13.96 -11.46
C ASN A 380 2.39 -13.69 -10.55
N THR A 381 1.57 -14.72 -10.25
CA THR A 381 0.56 -14.64 -9.19
C THR A 381 1.22 -14.58 -7.81
N PHE A 382 2.41 -15.14 -7.70
CA PHE A 382 3.27 -15.08 -6.50
C PHE A 382 4.63 -14.48 -6.87
N THR A 383 5.34 -13.94 -5.88
CA THR A 383 6.66 -13.31 -6.12
C THR A 383 7.83 -14.29 -6.15
N LYS A 384 7.61 -15.52 -5.65
CA LYS A 384 8.59 -16.62 -5.61
C LYS A 384 7.90 -17.95 -5.80
N GLU A 385 8.67 -19.02 -5.93
CA GLU A 385 8.15 -20.39 -5.86
C GLU A 385 7.50 -20.63 -4.51
N ILE A 386 6.36 -21.30 -4.53
CA ILE A 386 5.58 -21.56 -3.32
C ILE A 386 4.99 -22.96 -3.31
N GLN A 387 4.58 -23.37 -2.14
CA GLN A 387 3.80 -24.58 -1.93
C GLN A 387 2.35 -24.24 -1.62
N LEU A 388 1.41 -24.86 -2.30
CA LEU A 388 -0.03 -24.78 -2.01
C LEU A 388 -0.56 -26.14 -1.63
N ASN A 389 -1.57 -26.17 -0.78
CA ASN A 389 -2.44 -27.31 -0.65
C ASN A 389 -3.76 -27.00 -1.36
N ILE A 390 -4.07 -27.77 -2.42
CA ILE A 390 -5.32 -27.66 -3.18
C ILE A 390 -6.05 -28.99 -3.04
N GLU A 391 -7.19 -28.96 -2.36
CA GLU A 391 -8.03 -30.14 -2.09
C GLU A 391 -9.42 -29.90 -2.68
N SER A 392 -9.87 -30.85 -3.48
CA SER A 392 -11.26 -30.92 -3.95
C SER A 392 -12.04 -31.84 -3.01
N LEU A 393 -13.09 -31.31 -2.41
CA LEU A 393 -14.04 -32.03 -1.56
C LEU A 393 -15.38 -32.06 -2.28
N LYS A 394 -16.32 -32.91 -1.83
CA LYS A 394 -17.61 -33.11 -2.51
C LYS A 394 -18.30 -31.81 -2.92
N ASP A 395 -18.39 -30.86 -1.99
CA ASP A 395 -19.12 -29.59 -2.17
C ASP A 395 -18.27 -28.37 -1.96
N SER A 396 -16.92 -28.51 -1.98
CA SER A 396 -16.02 -27.39 -1.80
C SER A 396 -14.66 -27.60 -2.46
N ILE A 397 -13.94 -26.50 -2.69
CA ILE A 397 -12.55 -26.48 -3.11
C ILE A 397 -11.73 -25.65 -2.12
N LYS A 398 -10.65 -26.23 -1.64
CA LYS A 398 -9.79 -25.64 -0.62
C LYS A 398 -8.45 -25.27 -1.23
N ILE A 399 -8.08 -24.01 -1.12
CA ILE A 399 -6.79 -23.49 -1.61
C ILE A 399 -6.09 -22.83 -0.42
N ILE A 400 -5.07 -23.48 0.12
CA ILE A 400 -4.44 -23.08 1.36
C ILE A 400 -2.95 -22.86 1.18
N ASN A 401 -2.51 -21.75 1.65
CA ASN A 401 -1.25 -21.41 2.29
C ASN A 401 -1.50 -20.09 3.01
N PRO A 402 -1.72 -20.07 4.32
CA PRO A 402 -2.16 -18.89 5.05
C PRO A 402 -1.10 -17.78 5.13
N GLU A 403 0.16 -18.09 4.80
CA GLU A 403 1.31 -17.19 4.97
C GLU A 403 1.70 -16.48 3.68
N ILE A 404 1.04 -16.78 2.55
CA ILE A 404 1.45 -16.31 1.24
C ILE A 404 0.54 -15.20 0.71
N ALA A 405 1.17 -14.13 0.24
CA ALA A 405 0.49 -13.04 -0.45
C ALA A 405 0.21 -13.38 -1.92
N VAL A 406 -1.02 -13.16 -2.35
CA VAL A 406 -1.48 -13.34 -3.74
C VAL A 406 -1.50 -11.97 -4.43
N PHE A 407 -0.81 -11.83 -5.57
CA PHE A 407 -0.63 -10.55 -6.28
C PHE A 407 -1.52 -10.43 -7.52
N LYS A 408 -1.81 -11.52 -8.23
CA LYS A 408 -2.78 -11.57 -9.31
C LYS A 408 -3.98 -12.42 -8.93
N ASN A 409 -5.11 -12.17 -9.58
CA ASN A 409 -6.31 -12.97 -9.32
C ASN A 409 -6.09 -14.44 -9.73
N ILE A 410 -6.38 -15.34 -8.81
CA ILE A 410 -6.65 -16.75 -9.08
C ILE A 410 -8.05 -16.82 -9.65
N LYS A 411 -8.24 -17.54 -10.75
CA LYS A 411 -9.56 -17.76 -11.35
C LYS A 411 -10.09 -19.12 -10.91
N ILE A 412 -11.31 -19.14 -10.36
CA ILE A 412 -11.99 -20.34 -9.91
C ILE A 412 -13.26 -20.48 -10.72
N ASN A 413 -13.43 -21.61 -11.38
CA ASN A 413 -14.70 -22.05 -11.95
C ASN A 413 -15.20 -23.21 -11.08
N PHE A 414 -16.20 -22.98 -10.26
CA PHE A 414 -16.78 -23.99 -9.38
C PHE A 414 -18.09 -24.52 -9.99
N PHE A 415 -18.22 -25.84 -10.15
CA PHE A 415 -19.32 -26.46 -10.86
C PHE A 415 -20.59 -26.51 -10.01
N ASN A 416 -21.67 -25.90 -10.50
CA ASN A 416 -22.97 -25.92 -9.85
C ASN A 416 -23.73 -27.21 -10.21
N LYS A 417 -23.51 -28.29 -9.46
CA LYS A 417 -24.16 -29.58 -9.69
C LYS A 417 -25.70 -29.53 -9.58
N ASN A 418 -26.19 -28.61 -8.77
CA ASN A 418 -27.64 -28.56 -8.46
C ASN A 418 -28.46 -27.71 -9.42
N LYS A 419 -27.83 -26.94 -10.32
CA LYS A 419 -28.49 -26.05 -11.31
C LYS A 419 -29.64 -25.19 -10.76
N LYS A 420 -29.75 -25.02 -9.44
CA LYS A 420 -30.81 -24.22 -8.81
C LYS A 420 -30.51 -22.72 -8.99
N LYS A 421 -31.49 -21.96 -9.47
CA LYS A 421 -31.47 -20.50 -9.45
C LYS A 421 -31.38 -20.04 -7.99
N GLY A 422 -30.48 -19.10 -7.69
CA GLY A 422 -30.33 -18.52 -6.36
C GLY A 422 -29.15 -19.05 -5.54
N ASN A 423 -28.40 -20.05 -6.02
CA ASN A 423 -27.17 -20.48 -5.36
C ASN A 423 -26.03 -19.48 -5.59
N TYR A 424 -25.11 -19.43 -4.67
CA TYR A 424 -23.90 -18.60 -4.75
C TYR A 424 -22.69 -19.39 -4.27
N LEU A 425 -21.52 -18.92 -4.66
CA LEU A 425 -20.25 -19.41 -4.13
C LEU A 425 -19.88 -18.56 -2.91
N ALA A 426 -19.57 -19.18 -1.80
CA ALA A 426 -19.06 -18.54 -0.60
C ALA A 426 -17.58 -18.85 -0.38
N LEU A 427 -16.89 -18.01 0.37
CA LEU A 427 -15.53 -18.19 0.84
C LEU A 427 -15.54 -18.30 2.36
N LYS A 428 -14.94 -19.36 2.88
CA LYS A 428 -14.56 -19.49 4.29
C LYS A 428 -13.07 -19.22 4.41
N ASP A 429 -12.71 -18.15 5.12
CA ASP A 429 -11.32 -17.78 5.33
C ASP A 429 -10.62 -18.72 6.35
N LYS A 430 -9.33 -18.46 6.60
CA LYS A 430 -8.53 -19.23 7.55
C LYS A 430 -9.01 -19.11 9.01
N ASP A 431 -9.73 -18.05 9.35
CA ASP A 431 -10.26 -17.76 10.69
C ASP A 431 -11.69 -18.31 10.85
N GLY A 432 -12.23 -18.93 9.78
CA GLY A 432 -13.56 -19.54 9.77
C GLY A 432 -14.68 -18.57 9.39
N ASN A 433 -14.36 -17.31 9.06
CA ASN A 433 -15.37 -16.33 8.65
C ASN A 433 -15.86 -16.63 7.24
N GLU A 434 -17.17 -16.58 7.05
CA GLU A 434 -17.80 -16.79 5.77
C GLU A 434 -18.12 -15.46 5.10
N SER A 435 -17.91 -15.41 3.79
CA SER A 435 -18.19 -14.24 2.99
C SER A 435 -18.69 -14.64 1.59
N PHE A 436 -19.54 -13.79 1.02
CA PHE A 436 -20.02 -13.97 -0.35
C PHE A 436 -18.87 -13.84 -1.35
N ALA A 437 -18.70 -14.82 -2.24
CA ALA A 437 -17.73 -14.77 -3.31
C ALA A 437 -18.37 -14.34 -4.64
N THR A 438 -19.37 -15.06 -5.13
CA THR A 438 -20.09 -14.71 -6.37
C THR A 438 -21.38 -15.51 -6.54
N ALA A 439 -22.36 -14.93 -7.25
CA ALA A 439 -23.51 -15.64 -7.81
C ALA A 439 -23.45 -15.73 -9.35
N ASN A 440 -22.37 -15.24 -9.98
CA ASN A 440 -22.24 -15.22 -11.43
C ASN A 440 -21.92 -16.61 -11.99
N LEU A 441 -22.80 -17.15 -12.81
CA LEU A 441 -22.59 -18.35 -13.59
C LEU A 441 -21.99 -17.99 -14.96
N ASN A 442 -21.03 -18.78 -15.42
CA ASN A 442 -20.56 -18.71 -16.79
C ASN A 442 -21.42 -19.56 -17.74
N SER A 443 -21.14 -19.53 -19.05
CA SER A 443 -21.86 -20.30 -20.08
C SER A 443 -21.84 -21.82 -19.89
N LYS A 444 -20.97 -22.36 -19.02
CA LYS A 444 -20.83 -23.78 -18.69
C LYS A 444 -21.47 -24.15 -17.33
N ASN A 445 -22.26 -23.24 -16.74
CA ASN A 445 -22.86 -23.40 -15.40
C ASN A 445 -21.84 -23.51 -14.24
N TYR A 446 -20.63 -22.94 -14.38
CA TYR A 446 -19.70 -22.76 -13.28
C TYR A 446 -19.92 -21.40 -12.63
N PHE A 447 -19.80 -21.34 -11.31
CA PHE A 447 -19.60 -20.08 -10.61
C PHE A 447 -18.22 -19.55 -10.94
N TYR A 448 -18.15 -18.47 -11.69
CA TYR A 448 -16.90 -17.83 -12.07
C TYR A 448 -16.49 -16.79 -11.05
N HIS A 449 -15.35 -17.00 -10.40
CA HIS A 449 -14.81 -16.10 -9.39
C HIS A 449 -13.35 -15.76 -9.66
N LYS A 450 -12.98 -14.49 -9.42
CA LYS A 450 -11.61 -14.00 -9.44
C LYS A 450 -11.24 -13.55 -8.04
N THR A 451 -10.20 -14.11 -7.47
CA THR A 451 -9.84 -13.86 -6.07
C THR A 451 -8.34 -13.66 -5.87
N LYS A 452 -7.99 -12.86 -4.87
CA LYS A 452 -6.66 -12.78 -4.25
C LYS A 452 -6.68 -13.34 -2.82
N SER A 453 -7.73 -14.01 -2.43
CA SER A 453 -7.88 -14.67 -1.13
C SER A 453 -7.69 -16.17 -1.28
N LEU A 454 -7.02 -16.78 -0.32
CA LEU A 454 -6.92 -18.22 -0.18
C LEU A 454 -7.89 -18.67 0.92
N GLY A 455 -8.48 -19.83 0.76
CA GLY A 455 -9.47 -20.36 1.70
C GLY A 455 -10.25 -21.54 1.11
N THR A 456 -11.41 -21.85 1.70
CA THR A 456 -12.34 -22.87 1.24
C THR A 456 -13.51 -22.21 0.52
N TYR A 457 -13.73 -22.55 -0.75
CA TYR A 457 -14.87 -22.11 -1.57
C TYR A 457 -15.90 -23.21 -1.62
N PHE A 458 -17.16 -22.90 -1.31
CA PHE A 458 -18.28 -23.87 -1.22
C PHE A 458 -19.62 -23.28 -1.66
#